data_7c6046558d45bf24652106f98df8e01d
#
_entry.id   7c6046558d45bf24652106f98df8e01d
#
_cell.length_a   1.000
_cell.length_b   1.000
_cell.length_c   1.000
_cell.angle_alpha   90.00
_cell.angle_beta   90.00
_cell.angle_gamma   90.00
#
_symmetry.space_group_name_H-M   'P 1'
#
loop_
_entity.id
_entity.type
_entity.pdbx_description
1 polymer ?
#
loop_
_entity_poly.entity_id
_entity_poly.type
_entity_poly.pdbx_seq_one_letter_code
_entity_poly.pdbx_strand_id
1 'polypeptide(L)'
;QGREVHEVLRTFNGKISFIKNSSYDTFARANFPKAVYTPEESWDTIINNITNGAIAAGYRDEFEIKKISFEKPEAAITTKTVTISDSIDNIAVAANINAPQLLSIVNHVIRNEYSNIDTKKLMDRYKAEKKTPAPVKK
;
A
#
# COMPACT_ATOMS: atom_id res chain seq x y z
N GLN A 1 -12.55 10.05 -18.30
CA GLN A 1 -11.56 10.10 -17.20
C GLN A 1 -10.76 8.81 -17.07
N GLY A 2 -11.35 7.60 -17.11
CA GLY A 2 -10.61 6.34 -16.94
C GLY A 2 -9.62 6.01 -18.07
N ARG A 3 -9.93 6.38 -19.33
CA ARG A 3 -9.04 6.14 -20.47
C ARG A 3 -7.80 7.03 -20.42
N GLU A 4 -7.92 8.29 -20.00
CA GLU A 4 -6.77 9.22 -19.84
C GLU A 4 -5.79 8.72 -18.77
N VAL A 5 -6.28 8.27 -17.62
CA VAL A 5 -5.41 7.74 -16.55
C VAL A 5 -4.63 6.54 -17.06
N HIS A 6 -5.29 5.58 -17.71
CA HIS A 6 -4.64 4.37 -18.22
C HIS A 6 -3.57 4.68 -19.28
N GLU A 7 -3.82 5.67 -20.15
CA GLU A 7 -2.85 6.10 -21.14
C GLU A 7 -1.63 6.78 -20.49
N VAL A 8 -1.85 7.64 -19.51
CA VAL A 8 -0.77 8.29 -18.73
C VAL A 8 0.10 7.23 -18.04
N LEU A 9 -0.49 6.21 -17.41
CA LEU A 9 0.27 5.14 -16.77
C LEU A 9 1.15 4.38 -17.79
N ARG A 10 0.57 4.01 -18.94
CA ARG A 10 1.29 3.27 -19.99
C ARG A 10 2.37 4.07 -20.71
N THR A 11 2.26 5.37 -20.74
CA THR A 11 3.23 6.26 -21.39
C THR A 11 4.25 6.87 -20.43
N PHE A 12 4.03 6.71 -19.12
CA PHE A 12 4.96 7.20 -18.10
C PHE A 12 6.34 6.55 -18.25
N ASN A 13 7.36 7.40 -18.39
CA ASN A 13 8.76 7.01 -18.62
C ASN A 13 9.71 7.50 -17.51
N GLY A 14 9.17 8.04 -16.42
CA GLY A 14 9.94 8.48 -15.26
C GLY A 14 10.45 7.31 -14.42
N LYS A 15 11.26 7.63 -13.41
CA LYS A 15 11.70 6.67 -12.40
C LYS A 15 10.55 6.36 -11.45
N ILE A 16 10.25 5.06 -11.27
CA ILE A 16 9.28 4.57 -10.31
C ILE A 16 9.92 3.56 -9.36
N SER A 17 9.60 3.68 -8.08
CA SER A 17 10.14 2.81 -7.04
C SER A 17 9.03 2.05 -6.33
N PHE A 18 9.36 0.86 -5.86
CA PHE A 18 8.52 -0.05 -5.09
C PHE A 18 9.41 -0.91 -4.20
N ILE A 19 8.82 -1.63 -3.25
CA ILE A 19 9.56 -2.56 -2.39
C ILE A 19 10.03 -3.76 -3.23
N LYS A 20 11.31 -4.02 -3.20
CA LYS A 20 11.95 -5.15 -3.87
C LYS A 20 11.33 -6.48 -3.43
N ASN A 21 11.17 -7.41 -4.37
CA ASN A 21 10.59 -8.74 -4.14
C ASN A 21 9.16 -8.73 -3.55
N SER A 22 8.39 -7.67 -3.74
CA SER A 22 6.99 -7.58 -3.38
C SER A 22 6.07 -7.80 -4.58
N SER A 23 4.77 -8.03 -4.35
CA SER A 23 3.75 -8.08 -5.41
C SER A 23 3.70 -6.77 -6.23
N TYR A 24 4.10 -5.65 -5.62
CA TYR A 24 4.16 -4.34 -6.28
C TYR A 24 5.17 -4.28 -7.43
N ASP A 25 6.22 -5.10 -7.44
CA ASP A 25 7.13 -5.22 -8.58
C ASP A 25 6.37 -5.70 -9.83
N THR A 26 5.59 -6.77 -9.69
CA THR A 26 4.77 -7.32 -10.79
C THR A 26 3.72 -6.33 -11.27
N PHE A 27 2.98 -5.70 -10.34
CA PHE A 27 1.94 -4.73 -10.67
C PHE A 27 2.52 -3.45 -11.28
N ALA A 28 3.65 -2.95 -10.78
CA ALA A 28 4.30 -1.77 -11.34
C ALA A 28 4.72 -1.99 -12.80
N ARG A 29 5.30 -3.16 -13.12
CA ARG A 29 5.69 -3.49 -14.49
C ARG A 29 4.50 -3.64 -15.43
N ALA A 30 3.39 -4.18 -14.95
CA ALA A 30 2.18 -4.30 -15.73
C ALA A 30 1.54 -2.93 -16.03
N ASN A 31 1.50 -2.04 -15.03
CA ASN A 31 0.84 -0.75 -15.13
C ASN A 31 1.70 0.34 -15.77
N PHE A 32 3.03 0.28 -15.61
CA PHE A 32 3.99 1.30 -16.08
C PHE A 32 5.06 0.69 -17.00
N PRO A 33 4.70 0.11 -18.16
CA PRO A 33 5.62 -0.67 -18.97
C PRO A 33 6.81 0.11 -19.54
N LYS A 34 6.75 1.44 -19.55
CA LYS A 34 7.82 2.33 -20.04
C LYS A 34 8.63 3.00 -18.94
N ALA A 35 8.30 2.76 -17.67
CA ALA A 35 8.98 3.37 -16.55
C ALA A 35 10.40 2.80 -16.34
N VAL A 36 11.26 3.60 -15.72
CA VAL A 36 12.55 3.15 -15.21
C VAL A 36 12.36 2.67 -13.78
N TYR A 37 12.58 1.38 -13.51
CA TYR A 37 12.34 0.77 -12.20
C TYR A 37 13.54 0.91 -11.29
N THR A 38 13.32 1.40 -10.07
CA THR A 38 14.31 1.55 -9.01
C THR A 38 13.80 0.89 -7.72
N PRO A 39 13.80 -0.46 -7.64
CA PRO A 39 13.31 -1.17 -6.45
C PRO A 39 14.20 -0.89 -5.24
N GLU A 40 13.58 -0.73 -4.07
CA GLU A 40 14.22 -0.39 -2.80
C GLU A 40 13.87 -1.40 -1.71
N GLU A 41 14.72 -1.48 -0.68
CA GLU A 41 14.53 -2.39 0.46
C GLU A 41 13.55 -1.81 1.50
N SER A 42 13.38 -0.49 1.57
CA SER A 42 12.53 0.16 2.55
C SER A 42 11.65 1.24 1.94
N TRP A 43 10.46 1.40 2.52
CA TRP A 43 9.54 2.44 2.12
C TRP A 43 10.02 3.84 2.51
N ASP A 44 10.75 3.96 3.62
CA ASP A 44 11.36 5.23 4.02
C ASP A 44 12.35 5.77 2.99
N THR A 45 13.17 4.89 2.39
CA THR A 45 14.06 5.24 1.29
C THR A 45 13.28 5.75 0.09
N ILE A 46 12.19 5.08 -0.29
CA ILE A 46 11.33 5.50 -1.40
C ILE A 46 10.76 6.90 -1.14
N ILE A 47 10.20 7.16 0.05
CA ILE A 47 9.65 8.46 0.40
C ILE A 47 10.71 9.56 0.34
N ASN A 48 11.89 9.32 0.91
CA ASN A 48 12.98 10.28 0.86
C ASN A 48 13.40 10.59 -0.59
N ASN A 49 13.47 9.56 -1.45
CA ASN A 49 13.82 9.71 -2.86
C ASN A 49 12.75 10.46 -3.67
N ILE A 50 11.45 10.33 -3.33
CA ILE A 50 10.39 11.14 -3.91
C ILE A 50 10.52 12.59 -3.46
N THR A 51 10.69 12.80 -2.15
CA THR A 51 10.71 14.15 -1.55
C THR A 51 11.89 14.99 -2.07
N ASN A 52 13.05 14.36 -2.29
CA ASN A 52 14.24 15.02 -2.84
C ASN A 52 14.28 15.06 -4.39
N GLY A 53 13.27 14.48 -5.05
CA GLY A 53 13.18 14.48 -6.53
C GLY A 53 14.07 13.46 -7.24
N ALA A 54 14.72 12.54 -6.54
CA ALA A 54 15.56 11.51 -7.16
C ALA A 54 14.76 10.49 -7.96
N ILE A 55 13.51 10.24 -7.59
CA ILE A 55 12.52 9.44 -8.29
C ILE A 55 11.22 10.22 -8.48
N ALA A 56 10.47 9.90 -9.52
CA ALA A 56 9.24 10.59 -9.86
C ALA A 56 8.00 10.05 -9.12
N ALA A 57 7.98 8.76 -8.79
CA ALA A 57 6.85 8.12 -8.14
C ALA A 57 7.25 6.89 -7.30
N GLY A 58 6.45 6.62 -6.26
CA GLY A 58 6.47 5.35 -5.52
C GLY A 58 5.15 4.61 -5.72
N TYR A 59 5.19 3.30 -5.85
CA TYR A 59 4.02 2.46 -6.09
C TYR A 59 3.78 1.50 -4.92
N ARG A 60 2.59 1.60 -4.31
CA ARG A 60 2.18 0.76 -3.18
C ARG A 60 0.66 0.78 -3.02
N ASP A 61 0.12 -0.03 -2.09
CA ASP A 61 -1.30 -0.01 -1.75
C ASP A 61 -1.75 1.33 -1.16
N GLU A 62 -3.04 1.61 -1.34
CA GLU A 62 -3.63 2.89 -0.95
C GLU A 62 -3.56 3.14 0.56
N PHE A 63 -3.69 2.07 1.38
CA PHE A 63 -3.67 2.20 2.84
C PHE A 63 -2.31 2.71 3.34
N GLU A 64 -1.21 2.10 2.87
CA GLU A 64 0.14 2.50 3.24
C GLU A 64 0.49 3.90 2.74
N ILE A 65 0.03 4.30 1.54
CA ILE A 65 0.21 5.66 1.05
C ILE A 65 -0.52 6.68 1.94
N LYS A 66 -1.76 6.40 2.34
CA LYS A 66 -2.53 7.27 3.25
C LYS A 66 -1.94 7.34 4.65
N LYS A 67 -1.36 6.23 5.14
CA LYS A 67 -0.65 6.16 6.41
C LYS A 67 0.55 7.10 6.43
N ILE A 68 1.35 7.15 5.34
CA ILE A 68 2.47 8.08 5.21
C ILE A 68 2.02 9.52 5.33
N SER A 69 0.95 9.90 4.65
CA SER A 69 0.40 11.26 4.72
C SER A 69 -0.02 11.65 6.14
N PHE A 70 -0.38 10.67 6.97
CA PHE A 70 -0.70 10.88 8.38
C PHE A 70 0.54 10.92 9.28
N GLU A 71 1.52 10.03 9.06
CA GLU A 71 2.73 9.90 9.89
C GLU A 71 3.81 10.94 9.54
N LYS A 72 3.87 11.36 8.26
CA LYS A 72 4.87 12.30 7.72
C LYS A 72 4.17 13.44 6.97
N PRO A 73 3.57 14.42 7.69
CA PRO A 73 2.83 15.51 7.05
C PRO A 73 3.67 16.32 6.05
N GLU A 74 4.98 16.42 6.30
CA GLU A 74 5.93 17.10 5.39
C GLU A 74 6.02 16.42 4.03
N ALA A 75 5.96 15.09 3.98
CA ALA A 75 5.92 14.35 2.72
C ALA A 75 4.59 14.57 1.98
N ALA A 76 3.49 14.73 2.71
CA ALA A 76 2.18 14.99 2.11
C ALA A 76 2.09 16.35 1.40
N ILE A 77 2.91 17.33 1.79
CA ILE A 77 2.98 18.65 1.14
C ILE A 77 3.67 18.55 -0.22
N THR A 78 4.67 17.69 -0.35
CA THR A 78 5.51 17.56 -1.55
C THR A 78 5.06 16.45 -2.49
N THR A 79 4.11 15.61 -2.07
CA THR A 79 3.64 14.46 -2.86
C THR A 79 2.15 14.54 -3.16
N LYS A 80 1.74 13.95 -4.27
CA LYS A 80 0.33 13.79 -4.63
C LYS A 80 -0.01 12.31 -4.81
N THR A 81 -1.07 11.86 -4.17
CA THR A 81 -1.54 10.48 -4.28
C THR A 81 -2.52 10.33 -5.43
N VAL A 82 -2.31 9.32 -6.25
CA VAL A 82 -3.25 8.87 -7.29
C VAL A 82 -3.60 7.41 -7.01
N THR A 83 -4.89 7.12 -6.81
CA THR A 83 -5.38 5.76 -6.61
C THR A 83 -5.74 5.11 -7.95
N ILE A 84 -5.22 3.90 -8.18
CA ILE A 84 -5.50 3.07 -9.35
C ILE A 84 -6.30 1.87 -8.87
N SER A 85 -7.48 1.64 -9.43
CA SER A 85 -8.42 0.59 -8.98
C SER A 85 -8.49 -0.61 -9.94
N ASP A 86 -7.43 -0.85 -10.72
CA ASP A 86 -7.35 -1.89 -11.73
C ASP A 86 -6.69 -3.20 -11.25
N SER A 87 -6.17 -3.22 -10.03
CA SER A 87 -5.54 -4.40 -9.41
C SER A 87 -6.19 -4.72 -8.07
N ILE A 88 -6.57 -5.99 -7.90
CA ILE A 88 -7.03 -6.52 -6.62
C ILE A 88 -5.94 -7.45 -6.09
N ASP A 89 -5.36 -7.10 -4.95
CA ASP A 89 -4.42 -7.96 -4.23
C ASP A 89 -5.18 -8.73 -3.14
N ASN A 90 -5.21 -10.06 -3.26
CA ASN A 90 -5.87 -10.92 -2.31
C ASN A 90 -4.95 -11.16 -1.10
N ILE A 91 -5.34 -10.65 0.04
CA ILE A 91 -4.66 -10.93 1.30
C ILE A 91 -5.22 -12.23 1.89
N ALA A 92 -4.35 -13.16 2.25
CA ALA A 92 -4.71 -14.44 2.82
C ALA A 92 -3.93 -14.73 4.11
N VAL A 93 -4.53 -15.51 4.99
CA VAL A 93 -3.87 -16.03 6.19
C VAL A 93 -3.50 -17.49 5.96
N ALA A 94 -2.21 -17.81 6.12
CA ALA A 94 -1.74 -19.19 6.09
C ALA A 94 -1.84 -19.81 7.48
N ALA A 95 -2.46 -20.99 7.60
CA ALA A 95 -2.52 -21.78 8.83
C ALA A 95 -1.83 -23.13 8.61
N ASN A 96 -1.31 -23.72 9.71
CA ASN A 96 -0.74 -25.05 9.65
C ASN A 96 -1.82 -26.07 9.26
N ILE A 97 -1.48 -27.02 8.39
CA ILE A 97 -2.39 -28.07 7.91
C ILE A 97 -3.02 -28.91 9.04
N ASN A 98 -2.31 -29.04 10.16
CA ASN A 98 -2.77 -29.78 11.33
C ASN A 98 -3.60 -28.93 12.31
N ALA A 99 -4.00 -27.70 11.91
CA ALA A 99 -4.80 -26.79 12.73
C ALA A 99 -6.14 -26.41 12.05
N PRO A 100 -7.01 -27.39 11.70
CA PRO A 100 -8.26 -27.13 11.00
C PRO A 100 -9.24 -26.26 11.82
N GLN A 101 -9.23 -26.36 13.15
CA GLN A 101 -10.05 -25.53 14.03
C GLN A 101 -9.62 -24.06 13.94
N LEU A 102 -8.31 -23.79 13.95
CA LEU A 102 -7.79 -22.42 13.77
C LEU A 102 -8.21 -21.86 12.42
N LEU A 103 -8.08 -22.64 11.34
CA LEU A 103 -8.49 -22.22 10.01
C LEU A 103 -10.00 -21.88 9.96
N SER A 104 -10.83 -22.69 10.61
CA SER A 104 -12.28 -22.44 10.69
C SER A 104 -12.58 -21.14 11.43
N ILE A 105 -11.94 -20.88 12.57
CA ILE A 105 -12.11 -19.64 13.34
C ILE A 105 -11.65 -18.44 12.53
N VAL A 106 -10.47 -18.50 11.91
CA VAL A 106 -9.94 -17.40 11.08
C VAL A 106 -10.88 -17.09 9.93
N ASN A 107 -11.37 -18.09 9.21
CA ASN A 107 -12.33 -17.90 8.12
C ASN A 107 -13.66 -17.31 8.61
N HIS A 108 -14.13 -17.69 9.80
CA HIS A 108 -15.33 -17.10 10.41
C HIS A 108 -15.12 -15.61 10.70
N VAL A 109 -14.02 -15.25 11.33
CA VAL A 109 -13.68 -13.86 11.64
C VAL A 109 -13.55 -13.03 10.35
N ILE A 110 -12.83 -13.53 9.34
CA ILE A 110 -12.67 -12.83 8.06
C ILE A 110 -14.03 -12.54 7.43
N ARG A 111 -14.92 -13.52 7.36
CA ARG A 111 -16.24 -13.35 6.74
C ARG A 111 -17.14 -12.38 7.50
N ASN A 112 -17.10 -12.37 8.83
CA ASN A 112 -18.02 -11.58 9.63
C ASN A 112 -17.51 -10.17 9.92
N GLU A 113 -16.20 -10.03 10.17
CA GLU A 113 -15.61 -8.77 10.62
C GLU A 113 -14.97 -7.97 9.47
N TYR A 114 -14.49 -8.67 8.42
CA TYR A 114 -13.64 -8.06 7.39
C TYR A 114 -14.23 -8.07 5.97
N SER A 115 -15.42 -8.62 5.77
CA SER A 115 -16.05 -8.69 4.43
C SER A 115 -16.35 -7.32 3.79
N ASN A 116 -16.45 -6.26 4.58
CA ASN A 116 -16.81 -4.91 4.14
C ASN A 116 -15.81 -3.84 4.63
N ILE A 117 -14.53 -4.18 4.75
CA ILE A 117 -13.49 -3.22 5.09
C ILE A 117 -13.06 -2.47 3.84
N ASP A 118 -13.13 -1.15 3.92
CA ASP A 118 -12.52 -0.23 2.95
C ASP A 118 -11.31 0.51 3.56
N THR A 119 -10.50 1.13 2.71
CA THR A 119 -9.31 1.87 3.13
C THR A 119 -9.62 2.98 4.13
N LYS A 120 -10.80 3.64 4.03
CA LYS A 120 -11.19 4.69 4.97
C LYS A 120 -11.40 4.14 6.36
N LYS A 121 -12.15 3.03 6.50
CA LYS A 121 -12.38 2.36 7.79
C LYS A 121 -11.06 1.89 8.43
N LEU A 122 -10.14 1.35 7.63
CA LEU A 122 -8.82 0.96 8.10
C LEU A 122 -8.02 2.16 8.62
N MET A 123 -8.02 3.28 7.89
CA MET A 123 -7.36 4.50 8.31
C MET A 123 -7.96 5.11 9.59
N ASP A 124 -9.28 5.06 9.74
CA ASP A 124 -9.95 5.59 10.94
C ASP A 124 -9.58 4.74 12.18
N ARG A 125 -9.53 3.42 12.06
CA ARG A 125 -9.02 2.51 13.11
C ARG A 125 -7.56 2.80 13.44
N TYR A 126 -6.70 2.89 12.44
CA TYR A 126 -5.28 3.18 12.62
C TYR A 126 -5.04 4.50 13.38
N LYS A 127 -5.74 5.56 12.98
CA LYS A 127 -5.66 6.86 13.65
C LYS A 127 -6.16 6.82 15.09
N ALA A 128 -7.21 6.05 15.38
CA ALA A 128 -7.72 5.87 16.74
C ALA A 128 -6.71 5.14 17.63
N GLU A 129 -6.10 4.07 17.16
CA GLU A 129 -5.08 3.32 17.88
C GLU A 129 -3.84 4.16 18.20
N LYS A 130 -3.38 4.98 17.25
CA LYS A 130 -2.23 5.89 17.47
C LYS A 130 -2.51 7.01 18.47
N LYS A 131 -3.77 7.39 18.69
CA LYS A 131 -4.17 8.39 19.68
C LYS A 131 -4.32 7.80 21.09
N THR A 132 -4.48 6.51 21.21
CA THR A 132 -4.60 5.81 22.48
C THR A 132 -3.21 5.44 22.97
N PRO A 133 -2.73 5.94 24.14
CA PRO A 133 -1.42 5.54 24.66
C PRO A 133 -1.42 4.02 24.91
N ALA A 134 -0.33 3.37 24.53
CA ALA A 134 -0.17 1.94 24.79
C ALA A 134 -0.38 1.66 26.29
N PRO A 135 -1.14 0.60 26.67
CA PRO A 135 -1.29 0.23 28.07
C PRO A 135 0.10 -0.03 28.65
N VAL A 136 0.41 0.68 29.73
CA VAL A 136 1.65 0.47 30.50
C VAL A 136 1.62 -0.97 30.98
N LYS A 137 2.49 -1.81 30.43
CA LYS A 137 2.71 -3.17 30.95
C LYS A 137 3.25 -3.03 32.38
N LYS A 138 2.42 -3.38 33.36
CA LYS A 138 2.86 -3.57 34.74
C LYS A 138 3.60 -4.90 34.86
#